data_84121ed9d737c4d39b71e8a79428c053
#
_entry.id   84121ed9d737c4d39b71e8a79428c053
#
_cell.length_a   1.000
_cell.length_b   1.000
_cell.length_c   1.000
_cell.angle_alpha   90.00
_cell.angle_beta   90.00
_cell.angle_gamma   90.00
#
_symmetry.space_group_name_H-M   'P 1'
#
loop_
_entity.id
_entity.type
_entity.pdbx_description
1 polymer ?
#
loop_
_entity_poly.entity_id
_entity_poly.type
_entity_poly.pdbx_seq_one_letter_code
_entity_poly.pdbx_strand_id
1 'polypeptide(L)'
;MIDGKKVFAVIPARGGSKRLPRKNILPLGEKPLIGWTIEAAKNSAYVDDIFISTDDHEIADVVSQFGLTVPELRPEELSTDTATTQSVLFYTLEKYAKEADIVVLLQPTSPFRTAKHIDEAIESLVEKSAFSVVSVTPCEHPPQWANTLPANDSMKGFLRVGDGKRSQDLGEAFRLNGAIYVYDTQRLVAIGEMVYQEDTYAYKMSNQASIDIDNQIDFDFSEFLLSKM
;
A
#
# COMPACT_ATOMS: atom_id res chain seq x y z
N MET A 1 6.81 -12.01 -14.81
CA MET A 1 8.27 -12.22 -14.57
C MET A 1 9.10 -11.09 -15.17
N ILE A 2 10.14 -10.67 -14.49
CA ILE A 2 11.14 -9.71 -14.97
C ILE A 2 12.53 -10.31 -14.80
N ASP A 3 13.33 -10.36 -15.88
CA ASP A 3 14.69 -10.93 -15.90
C ASP A 3 14.79 -12.35 -15.28
N GLY A 4 13.78 -13.18 -15.53
CA GLY A 4 13.69 -14.53 -14.99
C GLY A 4 13.27 -14.63 -13.53
N LYS A 5 13.02 -13.48 -12.85
CA LYS A 5 12.57 -13.42 -11.46
C LYS A 5 11.06 -13.54 -11.38
N LYS A 6 10.57 -14.40 -10.47
CA LYS A 6 9.16 -14.58 -10.19
C LYS A 6 8.64 -13.50 -9.25
N VAL A 7 7.56 -12.81 -9.66
CA VAL A 7 6.94 -11.71 -8.92
C VAL A 7 5.60 -12.14 -8.30
N PHE A 8 5.48 -12.01 -7.00
CA PHE A 8 4.30 -12.39 -6.23
C PHE A 8 3.65 -11.17 -5.57
N ALA A 9 2.41 -10.87 -5.93
CA ALA A 9 1.66 -9.77 -5.34
C ALA A 9 0.81 -10.24 -4.15
N VAL A 10 0.89 -9.50 -3.05
CA VAL A 10 0.10 -9.72 -1.83
C VAL A 10 -0.83 -8.55 -1.61
N ILE A 11 -2.13 -8.81 -1.50
CA ILE A 11 -3.18 -7.81 -1.24
C ILE A 11 -3.85 -8.16 0.09
N PRO A 12 -3.50 -7.50 1.21
CA PRO A 12 -4.13 -7.74 2.50
C PRO A 12 -5.46 -6.99 2.60
N ALA A 13 -6.55 -7.71 2.82
CA ALA A 13 -7.90 -7.15 2.91
C ALA A 13 -8.67 -7.75 4.08
N ARG A 14 -8.64 -7.10 5.26
CA ARG A 14 -9.42 -7.58 6.42
C ARG A 14 -10.88 -7.13 6.37
N GLY A 15 -11.79 -7.93 6.95
CA GLY A 15 -13.21 -7.60 7.10
C GLY A 15 -13.48 -6.51 8.13
N GLY A 16 -12.68 -6.46 9.21
CA GLY A 16 -12.87 -5.60 10.39
C GLY A 16 -12.42 -4.14 10.22
N SER A 17 -12.91 -3.42 9.21
CA SER A 17 -12.62 -2.00 9.01
C SER A 17 -13.48 -1.14 9.95
N LYS A 18 -12.86 -0.43 10.92
CA LYS A 18 -13.56 0.35 11.96
C LYS A 18 -14.05 1.73 11.48
N ARG A 19 -13.20 2.48 10.77
CA ARG A 19 -13.51 3.86 10.34
C ARG A 19 -14.46 3.91 9.15
N LEU A 20 -14.44 2.88 8.31
CA LEU A 20 -15.36 2.71 7.18
C LEU A 20 -15.72 1.22 7.10
N PRO A 21 -16.87 0.80 7.69
CA PRO A 21 -17.26 -0.60 7.73
C PRO A 21 -17.32 -1.22 6.33
N ARG A 22 -16.86 -2.47 6.19
CA ARG A 22 -16.85 -3.20 4.92
C ARG A 22 -16.06 -2.54 3.79
N LYS A 23 -15.16 -1.62 4.11
CA LYS A 23 -14.40 -0.76 3.19
C LYS A 23 -13.95 -1.47 1.92
N ASN A 24 -13.31 -2.63 2.04
CA ASN A 24 -12.69 -3.33 0.92
C ASN A 24 -13.69 -3.81 -0.17
N ILE A 25 -14.96 -3.98 0.19
CA ILE A 25 -15.99 -4.43 -0.73
C ILE A 25 -17.06 -3.37 -1.02
N LEU A 26 -16.91 -2.14 -0.47
CA LEU A 26 -17.79 -1.04 -0.84
C LEU A 26 -17.65 -0.74 -2.34
N PRO A 27 -18.78 -0.56 -3.04
CA PRO A 27 -18.77 -0.19 -4.45
C PRO A 27 -18.16 1.20 -4.62
N LEU A 28 -17.02 1.30 -5.27
CA LEU A 28 -16.37 2.55 -5.67
C LEU A 28 -16.45 2.66 -7.21
N GLY A 29 -17.35 3.48 -7.70
CA GLY A 29 -17.69 3.48 -9.11
C GLY A 29 -18.31 2.15 -9.55
N GLU A 30 -17.77 1.51 -10.59
CA GLU A 30 -18.33 0.30 -11.20
C GLU A 30 -17.92 -1.02 -10.52
N LYS A 31 -17.04 -0.98 -9.52
CA LYS A 31 -16.51 -2.19 -8.87
C LYS A 31 -16.21 -1.97 -7.38
N PRO A 32 -16.10 -3.05 -6.57
CA PRO A 32 -15.71 -2.93 -5.17
C PRO A 32 -14.29 -2.37 -5.05
N LEU A 33 -14.01 -1.67 -3.94
CA LEU A 33 -12.72 -1.02 -3.70
C LEU A 33 -11.52 -1.94 -3.97
N ILE A 34 -11.55 -3.18 -3.45
CA ILE A 34 -10.47 -4.16 -3.67
C ILE A 34 -10.28 -4.49 -5.15
N GLY A 35 -11.33 -4.42 -5.94
CA GLY A 35 -11.31 -4.73 -7.39
C GLY A 35 -10.33 -3.86 -8.16
N TRP A 36 -10.19 -2.58 -7.78
CA TRP A 36 -9.23 -1.65 -8.39
C TRP A 36 -7.79 -2.15 -8.23
N THR A 37 -7.47 -2.66 -7.04
CA THR A 37 -6.13 -3.22 -6.76
C THR A 37 -5.90 -4.54 -7.47
N ILE A 38 -6.90 -5.42 -7.48
CA ILE A 38 -6.82 -6.71 -8.19
C ILE A 38 -6.58 -6.49 -9.68
N GLU A 39 -7.34 -5.59 -10.30
CA GLU A 39 -7.18 -5.29 -11.73
C GLU A 39 -5.83 -4.65 -12.03
N ALA A 40 -5.36 -3.72 -11.20
CA ALA A 40 -4.04 -3.14 -11.38
C ALA A 40 -2.94 -4.21 -11.31
N ALA A 41 -3.03 -5.16 -10.37
CA ALA A 41 -2.09 -6.27 -10.26
C ALA A 41 -2.19 -7.24 -11.45
N LYS A 42 -3.40 -7.59 -11.90
CA LYS A 42 -3.64 -8.47 -13.06
C LYS A 42 -3.16 -7.89 -14.39
N ASN A 43 -3.20 -6.56 -14.51
CA ASN A 43 -2.78 -5.84 -15.71
C ASN A 43 -1.29 -5.46 -15.68
N SER A 44 -0.56 -5.75 -14.60
CA SER A 44 0.89 -5.60 -14.53
C SER A 44 1.57 -6.55 -15.51
N ALA A 45 2.58 -6.08 -16.20
CA ALA A 45 3.39 -6.89 -17.13
C ALA A 45 4.26 -7.92 -16.41
N TYR A 46 4.52 -7.74 -15.12
CA TYR A 46 5.52 -8.52 -14.38
C TYR A 46 4.95 -9.39 -13.27
N VAL A 47 3.76 -9.08 -12.73
CA VAL A 47 3.14 -9.89 -11.68
C VAL A 47 2.74 -11.25 -12.22
N ASP A 48 3.25 -12.33 -11.61
CA ASP A 48 2.98 -13.71 -12.01
C ASP A 48 1.82 -14.31 -11.21
N ASP A 49 1.83 -14.10 -9.89
CA ASP A 49 0.84 -14.63 -8.97
C ASP A 49 0.28 -13.53 -8.07
N ILE A 50 -1.01 -13.60 -7.77
CA ILE A 50 -1.71 -12.65 -6.88
C ILE A 50 -2.35 -13.44 -5.74
N PHE A 51 -2.02 -13.07 -4.51
CA PHE A 51 -2.59 -13.64 -3.30
C PHE A 51 -3.38 -12.59 -2.52
N ILE A 52 -4.63 -12.91 -2.23
CA ILE A 52 -5.49 -12.09 -1.37
C ILE A 52 -5.48 -12.68 0.03
N SER A 53 -4.96 -11.92 1.00
CA SER A 53 -5.01 -12.32 2.40
C SER A 53 -6.23 -11.68 3.08
N THR A 54 -7.24 -12.48 3.38
CA THR A 54 -8.45 -12.02 4.06
C THR A 54 -8.90 -12.99 5.15
N ASP A 55 -9.57 -12.48 6.18
CA ASP A 55 -10.23 -13.19 7.26
C ASP A 55 -11.76 -13.28 7.05
N ASP A 56 -12.26 -12.79 5.91
CA ASP A 56 -13.68 -12.53 5.68
C ASP A 56 -14.19 -13.27 4.45
N HIS A 57 -15.25 -14.07 4.63
CA HIS A 57 -15.86 -14.84 3.55
C HIS A 57 -16.47 -13.97 2.45
N GLU A 58 -17.09 -12.83 2.80
CA GLU A 58 -17.69 -11.95 1.77
C GLU A 58 -16.61 -11.30 0.91
N ILE A 59 -15.45 -10.97 1.49
CA ILE A 59 -14.30 -10.50 0.70
C ILE A 59 -13.82 -11.62 -0.23
N ALA A 60 -13.74 -12.87 0.26
CA ALA A 60 -13.36 -14.02 -0.56
C ALA A 60 -14.35 -14.26 -1.71
N ASP A 61 -15.66 -14.12 -1.46
CA ASP A 61 -16.70 -14.23 -2.48
C ASP A 61 -16.57 -13.14 -3.55
N VAL A 62 -16.31 -11.89 -3.12
CA VAL A 62 -16.06 -10.76 -4.04
C VAL A 62 -14.80 -11.02 -4.88
N VAL A 63 -13.72 -11.48 -4.27
CA VAL A 63 -12.46 -11.81 -4.96
C VAL A 63 -12.66 -12.90 -6.02
N SER A 64 -13.55 -13.88 -5.78
CA SER A 64 -13.87 -14.93 -6.74
C SER A 64 -14.44 -14.39 -8.06
N GLN A 65 -15.16 -13.27 -8.02
CA GLN A 65 -15.73 -12.61 -9.21
C GLN A 65 -14.65 -12.05 -10.15
N PHE A 66 -13.44 -11.83 -9.60
CA PHE A 66 -12.26 -11.44 -10.37
C PHE A 66 -11.42 -12.64 -10.83
N GLY A 67 -11.92 -13.88 -10.68
CA GLY A 67 -11.22 -15.10 -11.09
C GLY A 67 -10.02 -15.45 -10.23
N LEU A 68 -9.98 -14.96 -8.99
CA LEU A 68 -8.99 -15.33 -7.98
C LEU A 68 -9.63 -16.20 -6.91
N THR A 69 -8.83 -17.01 -6.24
CA THR A 69 -9.29 -17.89 -5.14
C THR A 69 -8.54 -17.52 -3.86
N VAL A 70 -9.28 -17.41 -2.77
CA VAL A 70 -8.70 -17.35 -1.42
C VAL A 70 -8.64 -18.81 -0.92
N PRO A 71 -7.44 -19.42 -0.84
CA PRO A 71 -7.31 -20.85 -0.54
C PRO A 71 -7.74 -21.18 0.89
N GLU A 72 -7.54 -20.24 1.81
CA GLU A 72 -8.02 -20.31 3.20
C GLU A 72 -8.17 -18.89 3.75
N LEU A 73 -9.00 -18.74 4.76
CA LEU A 73 -9.09 -17.50 5.51
C LEU A 73 -7.85 -17.31 6.38
N ARG A 74 -7.42 -16.06 6.48
CA ARG A 74 -6.29 -15.67 7.32
C ARG A 74 -6.58 -16.00 8.80
N PRO A 75 -5.61 -16.57 9.53
CA PRO A 75 -5.76 -16.89 10.95
C PRO A 75 -6.20 -15.68 11.79
N GLU A 76 -6.99 -15.96 12.83
CA GLU A 76 -7.59 -14.93 13.70
C GLU A 76 -6.52 -14.05 14.34
N GLU A 77 -5.40 -14.61 14.78
CA GLU A 77 -4.28 -13.89 15.39
C GLU A 77 -3.63 -12.86 14.45
N LEU A 78 -3.74 -13.06 13.12
CA LEU A 78 -3.27 -12.13 12.09
C LEU A 78 -4.36 -11.17 11.59
N SER A 79 -5.57 -11.24 12.18
CA SER A 79 -6.75 -10.47 11.77
C SER A 79 -7.20 -9.47 12.83
N THR A 80 -6.51 -9.44 13.98
CA THR A 80 -6.77 -8.51 15.08
C THR A 80 -6.41 -7.06 14.72
N ASP A 81 -6.85 -6.10 15.52
CA ASP A 81 -6.49 -4.68 15.35
C ASP A 81 -5.02 -4.39 15.58
N THR A 82 -4.32 -5.25 16.28
CA THR A 82 -2.88 -5.15 16.57
C THR A 82 -2.02 -5.92 15.57
N ALA A 83 -2.63 -6.75 14.72
CA ALA A 83 -1.92 -7.46 13.67
C ALA A 83 -1.34 -6.46 12.66
N THR A 84 -0.05 -6.57 12.40
CA THR A 84 0.65 -5.67 11.49
C THR A 84 0.59 -6.20 10.05
N THR A 85 0.67 -5.29 9.08
CA THR A 85 0.84 -5.68 7.67
C THR A 85 2.07 -6.56 7.47
N GLN A 86 3.12 -6.31 8.22
CA GLN A 86 4.35 -7.12 8.24
C GLN A 86 4.05 -8.57 8.62
N SER A 87 3.35 -8.82 9.73
CA SER A 87 3.05 -10.19 10.17
C SER A 87 2.24 -10.97 9.13
N VAL A 88 1.28 -10.28 8.48
CA VAL A 88 0.49 -10.87 7.38
C VAL A 88 1.36 -11.20 6.18
N LEU A 89 2.29 -10.31 5.82
CA LEU A 89 3.19 -10.52 4.69
C LEU A 89 4.10 -11.72 4.93
N PHE A 90 4.77 -11.81 6.09
CA PHE A 90 5.66 -12.92 6.41
C PHE A 90 4.94 -14.27 6.46
N TYR A 91 3.75 -14.32 7.06
CA TYR A 91 2.91 -15.52 7.03
C TYR A 91 2.59 -15.95 5.58
N THR A 92 2.25 -14.98 4.72
CA THR A 92 1.95 -15.26 3.32
C THR A 92 3.17 -15.78 2.57
N LEU A 93 4.34 -15.17 2.77
CA LEU A 93 5.59 -15.58 2.13
C LEU A 93 5.97 -17.01 2.54
N GLU A 94 5.92 -17.31 3.82
CA GLU A 94 6.27 -18.65 4.34
C GLU A 94 5.36 -19.75 3.76
N LYS A 95 4.08 -19.46 3.62
CA LYS A 95 3.09 -20.48 3.25
C LYS A 95 2.83 -20.60 1.76
N TYR A 96 2.80 -19.48 1.04
CA TYR A 96 2.30 -19.43 -0.34
C TYR A 96 3.30 -18.94 -1.39
N ALA A 97 4.38 -18.28 -0.98
CA ALA A 97 5.27 -17.58 -1.90
C ALA A 97 6.74 -17.98 -1.76
N LYS A 98 7.02 -19.26 -1.43
CA LYS A 98 8.39 -19.78 -1.20
C LYS A 98 9.30 -19.64 -2.43
N GLU A 99 8.72 -19.61 -3.62
CA GLU A 99 9.46 -19.51 -4.88
C GLU A 99 9.47 -18.09 -5.45
N ALA A 100 8.94 -17.11 -4.73
CA ALA A 100 8.91 -15.73 -5.19
C ALA A 100 10.29 -15.07 -5.00
N ASP A 101 10.86 -14.52 -6.06
CA ASP A 101 12.09 -13.73 -6.02
C ASP A 101 11.80 -12.30 -5.58
N ILE A 102 10.66 -11.76 -6.01
CA ILE A 102 10.19 -10.40 -5.71
C ILE A 102 8.78 -10.49 -5.12
N VAL A 103 8.55 -9.84 -4.00
CA VAL A 103 7.23 -9.65 -3.43
C VAL A 103 6.76 -8.20 -3.56
N VAL A 104 5.51 -8.03 -3.99
CA VAL A 104 4.85 -6.74 -4.11
C VAL A 104 3.65 -6.69 -3.16
N LEU A 105 3.71 -5.84 -2.16
CA LEU A 105 2.59 -5.60 -1.25
C LEU A 105 1.77 -4.42 -1.76
N LEU A 106 0.48 -4.64 -1.99
CA LEU A 106 -0.46 -3.68 -2.57
C LEU A 106 -1.65 -3.47 -1.62
N GLN A 107 -1.79 -2.27 -1.05
CA GLN A 107 -2.93 -2.00 -0.19
C GLN A 107 -4.21 -1.73 -1.03
N PRO A 108 -5.36 -2.34 -0.66
CA PRO A 108 -6.65 -2.12 -1.35
C PRO A 108 -7.12 -0.67 -1.30
N THR A 109 -6.68 0.07 -0.30
CA THR A 109 -7.12 1.45 -0.02
C THR A 109 -6.57 2.49 -0.98
N SER A 110 -5.72 2.09 -1.93
CA SER A 110 -5.14 2.97 -2.97
C SER A 110 -5.70 2.66 -4.35
N PRO A 111 -6.97 3.03 -4.66
CA PRO A 111 -7.66 2.63 -5.89
C PRO A 111 -7.10 3.25 -7.16
N PHE A 112 -6.42 4.39 -7.06
CA PHE A 112 -5.86 5.10 -8.24
C PHE A 112 -4.45 4.65 -8.62
N ARG A 113 -3.88 3.67 -7.91
CA ARG A 113 -2.67 2.99 -8.34
C ARG A 113 -2.97 2.13 -9.56
N THR A 114 -2.19 2.31 -10.63
CA THR A 114 -2.32 1.59 -11.88
C THR A 114 -1.31 0.46 -12.01
N ALA A 115 -1.49 -0.43 -13.00
CA ALA A 115 -0.51 -1.44 -13.38
C ALA A 115 0.85 -0.82 -13.71
N LYS A 116 0.87 0.30 -14.43
CA LYS A 116 2.10 1.03 -14.76
C LYS A 116 2.91 1.43 -13.52
N HIS A 117 2.24 1.91 -12.46
CA HIS A 117 2.95 2.26 -11.21
C HIS A 117 3.58 1.02 -10.55
N ILE A 118 2.91 -0.14 -10.65
CA ILE A 118 3.43 -1.41 -10.13
C ILE A 118 4.67 -1.82 -10.93
N ASP A 119 4.57 -1.77 -12.26
CA ASP A 119 5.63 -2.16 -13.19
C ASP A 119 6.89 -1.29 -13.00
N GLU A 120 6.73 0.02 -12.98
CA GLU A 120 7.84 0.96 -12.79
C GLU A 120 8.54 0.79 -11.42
N ALA A 121 7.77 0.45 -10.36
CA ALA A 121 8.35 0.17 -9.05
C ALA A 121 9.16 -1.14 -9.05
N ILE A 122 8.68 -2.19 -9.76
CA ILE A 122 9.39 -3.45 -9.92
C ILE A 122 10.66 -3.25 -10.77
N GLU A 123 10.56 -2.54 -11.89
CA GLU A 123 11.69 -2.18 -12.75
C GLU A 123 12.78 -1.46 -11.95
N SER A 124 12.38 -0.47 -11.15
CA SER A 124 13.31 0.27 -10.28
C SER A 124 14.05 -0.63 -9.28
N LEU A 125 13.38 -1.66 -8.73
CA LEU A 125 14.02 -2.63 -7.83
C LEU A 125 15.08 -3.44 -8.57
N VAL A 126 14.76 -3.93 -9.77
CA VAL A 126 15.66 -4.77 -10.56
C VAL A 126 16.85 -3.96 -11.08
N GLU A 127 16.59 -2.81 -11.71
CA GLU A 127 17.63 -1.92 -12.27
C GLU A 127 18.65 -1.48 -11.22
N LYS A 128 18.21 -1.20 -10.00
CA LYS A 128 19.07 -0.76 -8.89
C LYS A 128 19.64 -1.93 -8.08
N SER A 129 19.24 -3.18 -8.36
CA SER A 129 19.53 -4.33 -7.49
C SER A 129 19.18 -4.03 -6.03
N ALA A 130 18.07 -3.32 -5.82
CA ALA A 130 17.67 -2.76 -4.52
C ALA A 130 17.17 -3.84 -3.56
N PHE A 131 17.28 -3.56 -2.25
CA PHE A 131 16.55 -4.31 -1.22
C PHE A 131 15.05 -4.09 -1.33
N SER A 132 14.65 -2.85 -1.49
CA SER A 132 13.23 -2.50 -1.62
C SER A 132 12.99 -1.21 -2.39
N VAL A 133 11.78 -1.10 -2.94
CA VAL A 133 11.25 0.14 -3.50
C VAL A 133 9.90 0.42 -2.86
N VAL A 134 9.73 1.62 -2.32
CA VAL A 134 8.53 2.02 -1.57
C VAL A 134 7.93 3.27 -2.19
N SER A 135 6.63 3.25 -2.42
CA SER A 135 5.94 4.39 -3.02
C SER A 135 5.76 5.55 -2.04
N VAL A 136 6.00 6.74 -2.55
CA VAL A 136 5.86 8.02 -1.84
C VAL A 136 5.12 9.03 -2.69
N THR A 137 4.59 10.06 -2.05
CA THR A 137 3.95 11.20 -2.73
C THR A 137 4.43 12.52 -2.11
N PRO A 138 4.46 13.63 -2.85
CA PRO A 138 4.76 14.92 -2.27
C PRO A 138 3.80 15.26 -1.12
N CYS A 139 4.34 15.84 -0.05
CA CYS A 139 3.50 16.33 1.04
C CYS A 139 2.67 17.53 0.56
N GLU A 140 1.38 17.53 0.85
CA GLU A 140 0.46 18.65 0.56
C GLU A 140 0.81 19.90 1.36
N HIS A 141 1.37 19.71 2.56
CA HIS A 141 1.90 20.74 3.44
C HIS A 141 3.27 20.31 3.98
N PRO A 142 4.19 21.27 4.21
CA PRO A 142 5.50 20.96 4.79
C PRO A 142 5.37 20.21 6.13
N PRO A 143 6.04 19.07 6.32
CA PRO A 143 6.00 18.33 7.60
C PRO A 143 6.49 19.18 8.78
N GLN A 144 7.29 20.20 8.53
CA GLN A 144 7.78 21.15 9.53
C GLN A 144 6.65 21.95 10.20
N TRP A 145 5.46 22.03 9.56
CA TRP A 145 4.29 22.70 10.11
C TRP A 145 3.40 21.78 10.94
N ALA A 146 3.80 20.52 11.12
CA ALA A 146 3.07 19.53 11.90
C ALA A 146 3.77 19.24 13.23
N ASN A 147 2.99 19.12 14.31
CA ASN A 147 3.48 18.67 15.62
C ASN A 147 2.33 18.09 16.43
N THR A 148 2.66 17.45 17.56
CA THR A 148 1.68 17.02 18.56
C THR A 148 1.31 18.16 19.47
N LEU A 149 0.06 18.14 20.00
CA LEU A 149 -0.38 19.09 21.01
C LEU A 149 -0.25 18.49 22.42
N PRO A 150 0.16 19.28 23.41
CA PRO A 150 0.07 18.86 24.81
C PRO A 150 -1.40 18.81 25.27
N ALA A 151 -1.68 18.21 26.42
CA ALA A 151 -3.04 18.02 26.95
C ALA A 151 -3.81 19.33 27.19
N ASN A 152 -3.12 20.46 27.30
CA ASN A 152 -3.73 21.80 27.51
C ASN A 152 -3.80 22.61 26.19
N ASP A 153 -3.61 21.98 25.04
CA ASP A 153 -3.66 22.57 23.69
C ASP A 153 -2.73 23.78 23.49
N SER A 154 -1.68 23.92 24.30
CA SER A 154 -0.74 25.04 24.18
C SER A 154 0.06 24.95 22.88
N MET A 155 0.09 26.04 22.12
CA MET A 155 0.89 26.19 20.90
C MET A 155 2.33 26.61 21.16
N LYS A 156 2.76 26.74 22.42
CA LYS A 156 4.15 27.11 22.77
C LYS A 156 5.13 26.08 22.23
N GLY A 157 6.00 26.49 21.32
CA GLY A 157 6.99 25.61 20.69
C GLY A 157 6.41 24.65 19.62
N PHE A 158 5.20 24.91 19.14
CA PHE A 158 4.56 24.08 18.10
C PHE A 158 5.40 24.08 16.81
N LEU A 159 5.90 25.23 16.36
CA LEU A 159 6.89 25.30 15.29
C LEU A 159 8.29 25.38 15.88
N ARG A 160 9.23 24.64 15.29
CA ARG A 160 10.66 24.75 15.64
C ARG A 160 11.23 26.06 15.10
N VAL A 161 12.32 26.52 15.70
CA VAL A 161 13.02 27.74 15.24
C VAL A 161 13.49 27.53 13.80
N GLY A 162 13.02 28.39 12.90
CA GLY A 162 13.35 28.34 11.46
C GLY A 162 12.29 27.63 10.59
N ASP A 163 11.31 26.96 11.18
CA ASP A 163 10.27 26.24 10.40
C ASP A 163 9.11 27.16 9.92
N GLY A 164 9.07 28.41 10.37
CA GLY A 164 8.09 29.42 9.96
C GLY A 164 8.31 30.04 8.57
N LYS A 165 9.09 29.37 7.71
CA LYS A 165 9.30 29.79 6.32
C LYS A 165 8.05 29.49 5.47
N ARG A 166 7.94 30.17 4.33
CA ARG A 166 6.89 29.85 3.34
C ARG A 166 7.12 28.43 2.80
N SER A 167 6.04 27.73 2.42
CA SER A 167 6.15 26.38 1.85
C SER A 167 7.13 26.29 0.67
N GLN A 168 7.13 27.31 -0.19
CA GLN A 168 8.01 27.39 -1.36
C GLN A 168 9.52 27.58 -1.02
N ASP A 169 9.82 28.00 0.20
CA ASP A 169 11.20 28.20 0.69
C ASP A 169 11.71 26.97 1.47
N LEU A 170 10.83 25.99 1.69
CA LEU A 170 11.14 24.70 2.25
C LEU A 170 11.34 23.70 1.12
N GLY A 171 12.33 22.81 1.22
CA GLY A 171 12.56 21.76 0.22
C GLY A 171 11.35 20.86 0.04
N GLU A 172 11.25 20.25 -1.13
CA GLU A 172 10.20 19.27 -1.41
C GLU A 172 10.29 18.09 -0.43
N ALA A 173 9.21 17.83 0.29
CA ALA A 173 9.09 16.74 1.23
C ALA A 173 8.12 15.68 0.68
N PHE A 174 8.41 14.42 0.97
CA PHE A 174 7.59 13.29 0.57
C PHE A 174 7.07 12.56 1.82
N ARG A 175 5.89 11.96 1.69
CA ARG A 175 5.33 11.03 2.66
C ARG A 175 5.08 9.66 2.04
N LEU A 176 5.08 8.63 2.85
CA LEU A 176 4.58 7.32 2.44
C LEU A 176 3.11 7.45 2.03
N ASN A 177 2.73 6.80 0.93
CA ASN A 177 1.34 6.78 0.47
C ASN A 177 0.66 5.42 0.63
N GLY A 178 1.39 4.40 1.11
CA GLY A 178 0.85 3.07 1.36
C GLY A 178 0.55 2.23 0.11
N ALA A 179 0.72 2.78 -1.09
CA ALA A 179 0.18 2.17 -2.30
C ALA A 179 0.98 0.94 -2.78
N ILE A 180 2.31 1.01 -2.74
CA ILE A 180 3.20 -0.01 -3.31
C ILE A 180 4.43 -0.19 -2.42
N TYR A 181 4.71 -1.45 -2.06
CA TYR A 181 5.98 -1.86 -1.45
C TYR A 181 6.52 -3.06 -2.23
N VAL A 182 7.70 -2.93 -2.80
CA VAL A 182 8.39 -3.99 -3.54
C VAL A 182 9.64 -4.38 -2.79
N TYR A 183 9.86 -5.68 -2.61
CA TYR A 183 11.03 -6.22 -1.89
C TYR A 183 11.69 -7.34 -2.67
N ASP A 184 13.01 -7.44 -2.57
CA ASP A 184 13.72 -8.70 -2.77
C ASP A 184 13.30 -9.67 -1.66
N THR A 185 12.64 -10.76 -2.05
CA THR A 185 12.00 -11.68 -1.10
C THR A 185 13.02 -12.37 -0.21
N GLN A 186 14.15 -12.82 -0.76
CA GLN A 186 15.15 -13.56 0.01
C GLN A 186 15.79 -12.66 1.06
N ARG A 187 16.11 -11.42 0.69
CA ARG A 187 16.69 -10.43 1.61
C ARG A 187 15.69 -10.02 2.69
N LEU A 188 14.42 -9.82 2.32
CA LEU A 188 13.36 -9.49 3.27
C LEU A 188 13.19 -10.59 4.32
N VAL A 189 13.12 -11.86 3.88
CA VAL A 189 13.00 -13.02 4.79
C VAL A 189 14.24 -13.17 5.67
N ALA A 190 15.44 -12.94 5.13
CA ALA A 190 16.68 -13.02 5.88
C ALA A 190 16.79 -11.94 6.98
N ILE A 191 16.28 -10.74 6.73
CA ILE A 191 16.24 -9.64 7.70
C ILE A 191 15.13 -9.88 8.73
N GLY A 192 13.99 -10.46 8.32
CA GLY A 192 12.84 -10.73 9.20
C GLY A 192 11.99 -9.50 9.55
N GLU A 193 12.24 -8.36 8.91
CA GLU A 193 11.55 -7.11 9.19
C GLU A 193 11.46 -6.20 7.94
N MET A 194 10.32 -5.48 7.82
CA MET A 194 10.13 -4.44 6.79
C MET A 194 10.83 -3.15 7.22
N VAL A 195 12.11 -3.03 6.90
CA VAL A 195 12.97 -1.90 7.28
C VAL A 195 13.41 -1.09 6.06
N TYR A 196 13.91 0.12 6.29
CA TYR A 196 14.54 0.94 5.27
C TYR A 196 16.06 0.77 5.35
N GLN A 197 16.65 0.20 4.29
CA GLN A 197 18.08 0.01 4.15
C GLN A 197 18.70 1.13 3.29
N GLU A 198 20.03 1.18 3.19
CA GLU A 198 20.72 2.15 2.32
C GLU A 198 20.30 2.02 0.85
N ASP A 199 19.96 0.82 0.41
CA ASP A 199 19.45 0.48 -0.91
C ASP A 199 17.93 0.29 -0.95
N THR A 200 17.20 1.00 -0.10
CA THR A 200 15.77 1.23 -0.21
C THR A 200 15.52 2.52 -0.99
N TYR A 201 14.78 2.43 -2.09
CA TYR A 201 14.52 3.59 -2.94
C TYR A 201 13.05 3.99 -2.95
N ALA A 202 12.82 5.28 -3.14
CA ALA A 202 11.48 5.82 -3.27
C ALA A 202 10.99 5.72 -4.72
N TYR A 203 9.75 5.27 -4.91
CA TYR A 203 8.99 5.42 -6.14
C TYR A 203 8.00 6.56 -5.99
N LYS A 204 8.18 7.64 -6.76
CA LYS A 204 7.37 8.86 -6.63
C LYS A 204 6.06 8.74 -7.41
N MET A 205 4.95 8.88 -6.73
CA MET A 205 3.61 8.92 -7.31
C MET A 205 3.00 10.32 -7.15
N SER A 206 2.08 10.69 -8.05
CA SER A 206 1.31 11.93 -7.90
C SER A 206 0.36 11.85 -6.70
N ASN A 207 -0.04 13.01 -6.15
CA ASN A 207 -1.02 13.08 -5.07
C ASN A 207 -2.36 12.42 -5.47
N GLN A 208 -2.81 12.61 -6.73
CA GLN A 208 -4.03 11.97 -7.23
C GLN A 208 -3.94 10.44 -7.22
N ALA A 209 -2.82 9.86 -7.64
CA ALA A 209 -2.61 8.42 -7.63
C ALA A 209 -2.35 7.86 -6.21
N SER A 210 -2.17 8.74 -5.23
CA SER A 210 -1.77 8.42 -3.85
C SER A 210 -2.90 8.62 -2.83
N ILE A 211 -4.14 8.72 -3.28
CA ILE A 211 -5.29 8.80 -2.38
C ILE A 211 -5.41 7.46 -1.66
N ASP A 212 -5.48 7.53 -0.34
CA ASP A 212 -5.67 6.41 0.57
C ASP A 212 -7.02 6.52 1.25
N ILE A 213 -7.91 5.56 1.01
CA ILE A 213 -9.27 5.57 1.55
C ILE A 213 -9.26 4.97 2.94
N ASP A 214 -9.39 5.83 3.96
CA ASP A 214 -9.43 5.43 5.35
C ASP A 214 -10.78 5.68 6.03
N ASN A 215 -11.53 6.68 5.56
CA ASN A 215 -12.81 7.10 6.12
C ASN A 215 -13.80 7.47 4.99
N GLN A 216 -15.01 7.92 5.38
CA GLN A 216 -16.07 8.26 4.42
C GLN A 216 -15.71 9.45 3.53
N ILE A 217 -15.00 10.45 4.06
CA ILE A 217 -14.62 11.65 3.28
C ILE A 217 -13.65 11.24 2.15
N ASP A 218 -12.68 10.37 2.44
CA ASP A 218 -11.75 9.86 1.44
C ASP A 218 -12.51 9.08 0.36
N PHE A 219 -13.51 8.31 0.76
CA PHE A 219 -14.35 7.53 -0.14
C PHE A 219 -15.16 8.45 -1.08
N ASP A 220 -15.90 9.41 -0.52
CA ASP A 220 -16.71 10.37 -1.28
C ASP A 220 -15.84 11.18 -2.25
N PHE A 221 -14.64 11.58 -1.81
CA PHE A 221 -13.68 12.28 -2.66
C PHE A 221 -13.20 11.39 -3.80
N SER A 222 -12.97 10.10 -3.53
CA SER A 222 -12.58 9.14 -4.57
C SER A 222 -13.69 8.91 -5.60
N GLU A 223 -14.97 8.83 -5.18
CA GLU A 223 -16.11 8.75 -6.09
C GLU A 223 -16.21 10.01 -6.98
N PHE A 224 -16.03 11.19 -6.36
CA PHE A 224 -16.00 12.43 -7.13
C PHE A 224 -14.89 12.42 -8.19
N LEU A 225 -13.69 11.99 -7.87
CA LEU A 225 -12.60 11.93 -8.84
C LEU A 225 -12.87 10.94 -9.96
N LEU A 226 -13.39 9.75 -9.65
CA LEU A 226 -13.80 8.77 -10.68
C LEU A 226 -14.84 9.33 -11.64
N SER A 227 -15.77 10.17 -11.15
CA SER A 227 -16.78 10.81 -12.01
C SER A 227 -16.20 11.84 -12.99
N LYS A 228 -14.92 12.21 -12.85
CA LYS A 228 -14.21 13.18 -13.70
C LYS A 228 -13.19 12.53 -14.65
N MET A 229 -12.95 11.22 -14.49
CA MET A 229 -12.05 10.45 -15.36
C MET A 229 -12.80 9.87 -16.55
#